data_849324717ae93c35db94bce57ada9e02
#
_entry.id   849324717ae93c35db94bce57ada9e02
#
_cell.length_a   1.000
_cell.length_b   1.000
_cell.length_c   1.000
_cell.angle_alpha   90.00
_cell.angle_beta   90.00
_cell.angle_gamma   90.00
#
_symmetry.space_group_name_H-M   'P 1'
#
loop_
_entity.id
_entity.type
_entity.pdbx_description
1 polymer ?
#
loop_
_entity_poly.entity_id
_entity_poly.type
_entity_poly.pdbx_seq_one_letter_code
_entity_poly.pdbx_strand_id
1 'polypeptide(L)'
;MVGVEVEGHRLFRDGHTRIDYAAGYLSHLPNARFVVADYTAFGEPADIITCWFPFLTPTAILAWRLPLSLLAPQRLFAQIQHNLRPNGLFFMVNHGLNEWDLSQACCIAADLHLAAYWTEPQALSAYRRASPVLSWWRRCQ
;
A
#
# COMPACT_ATOMS: atom_id res chain seq x y z
N MET A 1 11.46 -7.54 7.70
CA MET A 1 10.37 -6.63 7.21
C MET A 1 10.98 -5.56 6.31
N VAL A 2 10.28 -5.18 5.22
CA VAL A 2 10.71 -4.09 4.33
C VAL A 2 9.57 -3.11 4.19
N GLY A 3 9.83 -1.82 4.44
CA GLY A 3 8.92 -0.73 4.08
C GLY A 3 9.37 -0.13 2.74
N VAL A 4 8.44 0.03 1.81
CA VAL A 4 8.71 0.63 0.49
C VAL A 4 7.85 1.87 0.31
N GLU A 5 8.45 2.98 -0.03
CA GLU A 5 7.76 4.26 -0.22
C GLU A 5 8.38 5.03 -1.39
N VAL A 6 7.55 5.50 -2.30
CA VAL A 6 7.99 6.24 -3.48
C VAL A 6 8.50 7.64 -3.15
N GLU A 7 8.01 8.25 -2.08
CA GLU A 7 8.30 9.63 -1.68
C GLU A 7 9.02 9.71 -0.33
N GLY A 8 10.18 9.07 -0.22
CA GLY A 8 10.97 9.05 1.01
C GLY A 8 11.60 10.38 1.41
N HIS A 9 11.88 11.27 0.46
CA HIS A 9 12.67 12.51 0.65
C HIS A 9 11.84 13.77 0.88
N ARG A 10 10.51 13.68 0.89
CA ARG A 10 9.65 14.82 1.13
C ARG A 10 9.83 15.35 2.54
N LEU A 11 10.10 16.67 2.64
CA LEU A 11 10.19 17.39 3.91
C LEU A 11 8.77 17.62 4.49
N PHE A 12 8.60 17.29 5.75
CA PHE A 12 7.47 17.70 6.56
C PHE A 12 7.70 19.11 7.16
N ARG A 13 6.68 19.64 7.83
CA ARG A 13 6.75 21.00 8.43
C ARG A 13 7.81 21.13 9.51
N ASP A 14 8.20 20.05 10.14
CA ASP A 14 9.23 19.98 11.18
C ASP A 14 10.65 19.80 10.62
N GLY A 15 10.82 19.78 9.30
CA GLY A 15 12.09 19.64 8.61
C GLY A 15 12.62 18.22 8.48
N HIS A 16 11.85 17.20 8.92
CA HIS A 16 12.22 15.80 8.75
C HIS A 16 11.60 15.21 7.49
N THR A 17 12.25 14.19 6.93
CA THR A 17 11.75 13.39 5.81
C THR A 17 11.10 12.10 6.31
N ARG A 18 10.43 11.36 5.40
CA ARG A 18 9.94 10.00 5.74
C ARG A 18 11.08 9.04 6.07
N ILE A 19 12.24 9.21 5.43
CA ILE A 19 13.44 8.42 5.74
C ILE A 19 13.89 8.70 7.17
N ASP A 20 13.90 9.97 7.62
CA ASP A 20 14.31 10.32 8.98
C ASP A 20 13.37 9.69 10.02
N TYR A 21 12.05 9.74 9.77
CA TYR A 21 11.09 9.05 10.62
C TYR A 21 11.29 7.54 10.61
N ALA A 22 11.43 6.95 9.42
CA ALA A 22 11.67 5.52 9.29
C ALA A 22 12.95 5.09 10.03
N ALA A 23 14.03 5.85 9.91
CA ALA A 23 15.29 5.58 10.62
C ALA A 23 15.11 5.52 12.14
N GLY A 24 14.32 6.44 12.71
CA GLY A 24 13.98 6.43 14.13
C GLY A 24 13.28 5.14 14.58
N TYR A 25 12.27 4.68 13.81
CA TYR A 25 11.58 3.42 14.11
C TYR A 25 12.45 2.18 13.89
N LEU A 26 13.26 2.20 12.82
CA LEU A 26 14.09 1.05 12.44
C LEU A 26 15.29 0.85 13.37
N SER A 27 15.74 1.87 14.10
CA SER A 27 16.87 1.77 15.02
C SER A 27 16.75 0.65 16.06
N HIS A 28 15.52 0.22 16.36
CA HIS A 28 15.20 -0.85 17.31
C HIS A 28 14.79 -2.18 16.65
N LEU A 29 14.81 -2.26 15.31
CA LEU A 29 14.31 -3.39 14.53
C LEU A 29 15.41 -3.93 13.59
N PRO A 30 16.31 -4.81 14.08
CA PRO A 30 17.50 -5.24 13.33
C PRO A 30 17.19 -5.94 11.99
N ASN A 31 16.00 -6.51 11.85
CA ASN A 31 15.55 -7.22 10.65
C ASN A 31 14.55 -6.39 9.81
N ALA A 32 14.54 -5.08 9.97
CA ALA A 32 13.68 -4.18 9.22
C ALA A 32 14.51 -3.14 8.46
N ARG A 33 14.04 -2.78 7.26
CA ARG A 33 14.64 -1.72 6.45
C ARG A 33 13.58 -0.93 5.70
N PHE A 34 13.94 0.29 5.31
CA PHE A 34 13.12 1.19 4.51
C PHE A 34 13.82 1.42 3.16
N VAL A 35 13.06 1.34 2.08
CA VAL A 35 13.53 1.51 0.71
C VAL A 35 12.71 2.60 0.04
N VAL A 36 13.38 3.59 -0.53
CA VAL A 36 12.74 4.59 -1.38
C VAL A 36 12.72 4.06 -2.81
N ALA A 37 11.56 3.62 -3.26
CA ALA A 37 11.36 3.07 -4.59
C ALA A 37 9.89 3.10 -5.00
N ASP A 38 9.64 3.11 -6.31
CA ASP A 38 8.33 2.75 -6.85
C ASP A 38 8.11 1.24 -6.66
N TYR A 39 7.05 0.88 -5.92
CA TYR A 39 6.73 -0.53 -5.66
C TYR A 39 6.51 -1.34 -6.95
N THR A 40 6.09 -0.70 -8.03
CA THR A 40 5.91 -1.39 -9.33
C THR A 40 7.21 -1.92 -9.94
N ALA A 41 8.37 -1.48 -9.42
CA ALA A 41 9.69 -1.96 -9.80
C ALA A 41 10.41 -2.73 -8.66
N PHE A 42 9.74 -2.91 -7.51
CA PHE A 42 10.31 -3.61 -6.36
C PHE A 42 10.03 -5.12 -6.45
N GLY A 43 11.07 -5.95 -6.41
CA GLY A 43 11.01 -7.38 -6.77
C GLY A 43 11.34 -8.36 -5.64
N GLU A 44 11.03 -8.07 -4.37
CA GLU A 44 11.31 -8.99 -3.27
C GLU A 44 10.11 -9.84 -2.88
N PRO A 45 10.26 -11.18 -2.80
CA PRO A 45 9.19 -12.07 -2.42
C PRO A 45 8.85 -11.95 -0.92
N ALA A 46 7.55 -12.00 -0.59
CA ALA A 46 7.05 -11.91 0.77
C ALA A 46 5.89 -12.88 1.02
N ASP A 47 5.76 -13.33 2.27
CA ASP A 47 4.62 -14.14 2.73
C ASP A 47 3.40 -13.24 3.03
N ILE A 48 3.66 -12.00 3.47
CA ILE A 48 2.64 -11.01 3.78
C ILE A 48 3.03 -9.67 3.16
N ILE A 49 2.12 -9.06 2.43
CA ILE A 49 2.24 -7.70 1.92
C ILE A 49 1.11 -6.85 2.49
N THR A 50 1.43 -5.65 2.96
CA THR A 50 0.43 -4.66 3.38
C THR A 50 0.51 -3.43 2.50
N CYS A 51 -0.64 -2.89 2.09
CA CYS A 51 -0.74 -1.65 1.33
C CYS A 51 -1.76 -0.71 1.96
N TRP A 52 -1.31 0.47 2.33
CA TRP A 52 -2.11 1.47 3.01
C TRP A 52 -2.40 2.62 2.05
N PHE A 53 -3.68 2.77 1.68
CA PHE A 53 -4.16 3.87 0.85
C PHE A 53 -3.43 3.98 -0.50
N PRO A 54 -3.53 2.95 -1.37
CA PRO A 54 -2.90 2.98 -2.69
C PRO A 54 -3.40 4.15 -3.53
N PHE A 55 -2.54 4.71 -4.37
CA PHE A 55 -2.94 5.71 -5.34
C PHE A 55 -3.69 5.07 -6.51
N LEU A 56 -5.00 5.20 -6.52
CA LEU A 56 -5.89 4.58 -7.53
C LEU A 56 -6.47 5.58 -8.51
N THR A 57 -6.39 6.88 -8.20
CA THR A 57 -7.00 7.95 -8.99
C THR A 57 -6.02 9.10 -9.22
N PRO A 58 -6.17 9.85 -10.34
CA PRO A 58 -5.38 11.06 -10.58
C PRO A 58 -5.49 12.08 -9.44
N THR A 59 -6.68 12.25 -8.87
CA THR A 59 -6.93 13.19 -7.77
C THR A 59 -6.07 12.86 -6.54
N ALA A 60 -5.96 11.58 -6.19
CA ALA A 60 -5.16 11.14 -5.04
C ALA A 60 -3.67 11.46 -5.25
N ILE A 61 -3.11 11.14 -6.41
CA ILE A 61 -1.70 11.43 -6.75
C ILE A 61 -1.42 12.93 -6.76
N LEU A 62 -2.28 13.73 -7.41
CA LEU A 62 -2.09 15.17 -7.51
C LEU A 62 -2.24 15.87 -6.15
N ALA A 63 -3.12 15.38 -5.26
CA ALA A 63 -3.23 15.88 -3.89
C ALA A 63 -1.91 15.70 -3.11
N TRP A 64 -1.15 14.67 -3.44
CA TRP A 64 0.18 14.42 -2.90
C TRP A 64 1.31 15.11 -3.69
N ARG A 65 0.97 15.89 -4.73
CA ARG A 65 1.92 16.59 -5.62
C ARG A 65 2.92 15.61 -6.29
N LEU A 66 2.50 14.40 -6.54
CA LEU A 66 3.26 13.39 -7.26
C LEU A 66 2.95 13.44 -8.76
N PRO A 67 3.90 13.05 -9.62
CA PRO A 67 3.67 13.02 -11.05
C PRO A 67 2.67 11.93 -11.44
N LEU A 68 1.81 12.22 -12.41
CA LEU A 68 0.82 11.25 -12.90
C LEU A 68 1.44 9.98 -13.51
N SER A 69 2.72 10.01 -13.88
CA SER A 69 3.46 8.82 -14.34
C SER A 69 3.55 7.71 -13.28
N LEU A 70 3.33 8.03 -12.00
CA LEU A 70 3.26 7.06 -10.90
C LEU A 70 1.86 6.43 -10.75
N LEU A 71 0.86 6.92 -11.48
CA LEU A 71 -0.49 6.33 -11.46
C LEU A 71 -0.52 5.08 -12.34
N ALA A 72 -0.25 3.94 -11.75
CA ALA A 72 -0.22 2.66 -12.45
C ALA A 72 -0.87 1.55 -11.58
N PRO A 73 -2.18 1.65 -11.23
CA PRO A 73 -2.80 0.71 -10.30
C PRO A 73 -2.72 -0.74 -10.78
N GLN A 74 -2.96 -1.02 -12.06
CA GLN A 74 -2.85 -2.39 -12.60
C GLN A 74 -1.43 -2.97 -12.41
N ARG A 75 -0.40 -2.16 -12.66
CA ARG A 75 1.00 -2.58 -12.46
C ARG A 75 1.31 -2.79 -10.97
N LEU A 76 0.78 -1.94 -10.10
CA LEU A 76 0.94 -2.07 -8.65
C LEU A 76 0.41 -3.43 -8.17
N PHE A 77 -0.84 -3.77 -8.52
CA PHE A 77 -1.44 -5.02 -8.07
C PHE A 77 -0.84 -6.26 -8.74
N ALA A 78 -0.42 -6.18 -10.00
CA ALA A 78 0.34 -7.23 -10.65
C ALA A 78 1.69 -7.46 -9.94
N GLN A 79 2.38 -6.39 -9.52
CA GLN A 79 3.63 -6.50 -8.77
C GLN A 79 3.41 -7.06 -7.36
N ILE A 80 2.32 -6.70 -6.68
CA ILE A 80 1.94 -7.30 -5.40
C ILE A 80 1.74 -8.81 -5.57
N GLN A 81 0.96 -9.23 -6.57
CA GLN A 81 0.74 -10.65 -6.85
C GLN A 81 2.04 -11.38 -7.17
N HIS A 82 2.91 -10.78 -7.99
CA HIS A 82 4.21 -11.34 -8.35
C HIS A 82 5.10 -11.57 -7.11
N ASN A 83 5.13 -10.59 -6.20
CA ASN A 83 5.96 -10.63 -5.01
C ASN A 83 5.39 -11.51 -3.89
N LEU A 84 4.08 -11.79 -3.87
CA LEU A 84 3.52 -12.72 -2.90
C LEU A 84 4.00 -14.14 -3.20
N ARG A 85 4.46 -14.85 -2.17
CA ARG A 85 4.71 -16.28 -2.27
C ARG A 85 3.40 -17.06 -2.47
N PRO A 86 3.43 -18.29 -2.99
CA PRO A 86 2.26 -19.17 -3.01
C PRO A 86 1.59 -19.24 -1.62
N ASN A 87 0.27 -19.09 -1.56
CA ASN A 87 -0.52 -18.96 -0.34
C ASN A 87 -0.23 -17.70 0.51
N GLY A 88 0.53 -16.74 0.00
CA GLY A 88 0.81 -15.48 0.65
C GLY A 88 -0.46 -14.62 0.85
N LEU A 89 -0.40 -13.73 1.83
CA LEU A 89 -1.49 -12.85 2.22
C LEU A 89 -1.20 -11.41 1.80
N PHE A 90 -2.16 -10.78 1.17
CA PHE A 90 -2.14 -9.35 0.89
C PHE A 90 -3.23 -8.64 1.70
N PHE A 91 -2.83 -7.69 2.53
CA PHE A 91 -3.72 -6.87 3.34
C PHE A 91 -3.75 -5.44 2.80
N MET A 92 -4.96 -4.88 2.61
CA MET A 92 -5.12 -3.55 2.04
C MET A 92 -6.11 -2.70 2.83
N VAL A 93 -5.83 -1.39 2.90
CA VAL A 93 -6.71 -0.38 3.46
C VAL A 93 -7.00 0.68 2.39
N ASN A 94 -8.28 0.92 2.11
CA ASN A 94 -8.77 1.95 1.19
C ASN A 94 -9.46 3.09 1.96
N HIS A 95 -9.50 4.30 1.39
CA HIS A 95 -10.17 5.46 2.00
C HIS A 95 -11.71 5.40 1.99
N GLY A 96 -12.30 4.42 1.34
CA GLY A 96 -13.75 4.26 1.26
C GLY A 96 -14.17 3.35 0.12
N LEU A 97 -15.48 3.22 -0.09
CA LEU A 97 -16.05 2.28 -1.07
C LEU A 97 -15.61 2.56 -2.51
N ASN A 98 -15.50 3.82 -2.93
CA ASN A 98 -15.08 4.14 -4.30
C ASN A 98 -13.65 3.65 -4.61
N GLU A 99 -12.72 3.82 -3.66
CA GLU A 99 -11.36 3.26 -3.82
C GLU A 99 -11.36 1.74 -3.70
N TRP A 100 -12.21 1.20 -2.84
CA TRP A 100 -12.41 -0.24 -2.69
C TRP A 100 -12.84 -0.87 -4.01
N ASP A 101 -13.84 -0.33 -4.70
CA ASP A 101 -14.34 -0.86 -5.98
C ASP A 101 -13.24 -0.88 -7.05
N LEU A 102 -12.45 0.20 -7.14
CA LEU A 102 -11.31 0.28 -8.06
C LEU A 102 -10.23 -0.75 -7.73
N SER A 103 -9.86 -0.86 -6.46
CA SER A 103 -8.83 -1.80 -6.04
C SER A 103 -9.28 -3.25 -6.17
N GLN A 104 -10.55 -3.54 -5.90
CA GLN A 104 -11.14 -4.87 -6.11
C GLN A 104 -11.00 -5.32 -7.57
N ALA A 105 -11.35 -4.45 -8.51
CA ALA A 105 -11.18 -4.75 -9.93
C ALA A 105 -9.71 -5.03 -10.31
N CYS A 106 -8.77 -4.25 -9.77
CA CYS A 106 -7.34 -4.46 -10.00
C CYS A 106 -6.82 -5.75 -9.34
N CYS A 107 -7.27 -6.08 -8.13
CA CYS A 107 -6.91 -7.33 -7.46
C CYS A 107 -7.37 -8.55 -8.25
N ILE A 108 -8.64 -8.55 -8.71
CA ILE A 108 -9.20 -9.64 -9.53
C ILE A 108 -8.42 -9.78 -10.84
N ALA A 109 -8.12 -8.67 -11.51
CA ALA A 109 -7.33 -8.67 -12.74
C ALA A 109 -5.89 -9.18 -12.54
N ALA A 110 -5.35 -9.06 -11.32
CA ALA A 110 -4.05 -9.58 -10.94
C ALA A 110 -4.10 -11.02 -10.35
N ASP A 111 -5.21 -11.72 -10.48
CA ASP A 111 -5.39 -13.09 -9.94
C ASP A 111 -5.19 -13.18 -8.42
N LEU A 112 -5.63 -12.15 -7.71
CA LEU A 112 -5.75 -12.15 -6.25
C LEU A 112 -7.18 -12.48 -5.85
N HIS A 113 -7.35 -13.34 -4.86
CA HIS A 113 -8.65 -13.84 -4.41
C HIS A 113 -9.04 -13.22 -3.08
N LEU A 114 -10.20 -12.58 -3.03
CA LEU A 114 -10.72 -11.97 -1.82
C LEU A 114 -11.01 -13.03 -0.75
N ALA A 115 -10.39 -12.91 0.41
CA ALA A 115 -10.63 -13.77 1.56
C ALA A 115 -11.65 -13.16 2.54
N ALA A 116 -11.55 -11.85 2.80
CA ALA A 116 -12.49 -11.13 3.67
C ALA A 116 -12.35 -9.61 3.47
N TYR A 117 -13.39 -8.85 3.86
CA TYR A 117 -13.32 -7.39 3.96
C TYR A 117 -14.23 -6.86 5.06
N TRP A 118 -13.95 -5.64 5.52
CA TRP A 118 -14.70 -4.91 6.55
C TRP A 118 -14.86 -3.46 6.15
N THR A 119 -16.05 -2.91 6.29
CA THR A 119 -16.41 -1.54 5.88
C THR A 119 -16.49 -0.55 7.05
N GLU A 120 -16.47 -1.03 8.29
CA GLU A 120 -16.60 -0.19 9.49
C GLU A 120 -15.57 -0.59 10.58
N PRO A 121 -14.28 -0.40 10.34
CA PRO A 121 -13.29 -0.67 11.36
C PRO A 121 -13.29 0.44 12.42
N GLN A 122 -14.02 0.25 13.49
CA GLN A 122 -14.08 1.20 14.63
C GLN A 122 -12.69 1.56 15.19
N ALA A 123 -11.72 0.68 15.06
CA ALA A 123 -10.37 0.85 15.58
C ALA A 123 -9.53 1.91 14.83
N LEU A 124 -9.90 2.30 13.61
CA LEU A 124 -9.18 3.30 12.82
C LEU A 124 -9.94 4.63 12.74
N SER A 125 -10.86 4.89 13.63
CA SER A 125 -11.85 5.98 13.62
C SER A 125 -11.30 7.41 13.71
N ALA A 126 -10.00 7.64 13.77
CA ALA A 126 -9.43 8.99 13.67
C ALA A 126 -9.52 9.59 12.25
N TYR A 127 -9.85 8.79 11.24
CA TYR A 127 -10.01 9.24 9.85
C TYR A 127 -11.42 9.83 9.62
N ARG A 128 -11.53 11.14 9.72
CA ARG A 128 -12.82 11.88 9.71
C ARG A 128 -13.52 12.01 8.34
N ARG A 129 -12.99 11.49 7.24
CA ARG A 129 -13.52 11.81 5.88
C ARG A 129 -14.24 10.67 5.17
N ALA A 130 -13.97 9.44 5.47
CA ALA A 130 -14.71 8.27 4.98
C ALA A 130 -14.37 7.07 5.86
N SER A 131 -15.30 6.15 6.04
CA SER A 131 -14.99 4.88 6.73
C SER A 131 -14.02 4.08 5.86
N PRO A 132 -12.82 3.75 6.37
CA PRO A 132 -11.88 2.95 5.59
C PRO A 132 -12.44 1.55 5.34
N VAL A 133 -12.07 0.97 4.22
CA VAL A 133 -12.35 -0.43 3.90
C VAL A 133 -11.06 -1.23 4.07
N LEU A 134 -11.10 -2.23 4.93
CA LEU A 134 -10.02 -3.18 5.13
C LEU A 134 -10.33 -4.44 4.34
N SER A 135 -9.33 -5.02 3.68
CA SER A 135 -9.51 -6.25 2.92
C SER A 135 -8.30 -7.16 2.96
N TRP A 136 -8.56 -8.46 2.85
CA TRP A 136 -7.56 -9.52 2.78
C TRP A 136 -7.73 -10.30 1.50
N TRP A 137 -6.62 -10.51 0.85
CA TRP A 137 -6.53 -11.20 -0.41
C TRP A 137 -5.50 -12.32 -0.32
N ARG A 138 -5.65 -13.32 -1.16
CA ARG A 138 -4.70 -14.44 -1.25
C ARG A 138 -4.21 -14.59 -2.67
N ARG A 139 -2.94 -14.94 -2.80
CA ARG A 139 -2.43 -15.54 -4.02
C ARG A 139 -2.75 -17.03 -3.97
N CYS A 140 -3.52 -17.54 -4.92
CA CYS A 140 -3.68 -18.99 -5.13
C CYS A 140 -2.43 -19.57 -5.81
N GLN A 141 -2.32 -20.88 -5.75
CA GLN A 141 -1.19 -21.63 -6.35
C GLN A 141 -1.19 -21.50 -7.88
#